data_9b14e26e68e260f493d8b153fbc3ddac
#
_entry.id   9b14e26e68e260f493d8b153fbc3ddac
#
_cell.length_a   1.000
_cell.length_b   1.000
_cell.length_c   1.000
_cell.angle_alpha   90.00
_cell.angle_beta   90.00
_cell.angle_gamma   90.00
#
_symmetry.space_group_name_H-M   'P 1'
#
loop_
_entity.id
_entity.type
_entity.pdbx_description
1 polymer ?
#
loop_
_entity_poly.entity_id
_entity_poly.type
_entity_poly.pdbx_seq_one_letter_code
_entity_poly.pdbx_strand_id
1 'polypeptide(L)'
;MSKVLVLYHSNTQNTQLMASLVADGARQLTGTDVRLKSISEADHTDLDWCDGLALGSPTNYGTVSWQMKQWWDEQPIENWGRRDGKIGCVFSSAGAWGGGQEWTCLTLMSILINYGFLVFGLTDYTGVKFSAHYGAVCAGPPVKDAEQEACRRLGRRLAEWTARMIDGRHDAHPLQQSYERFQDLGK
;
A
#
# COMPACT_ATOMS: atom_id res chain seq x y z
N MET A 1 18.48 -6.52 4.06
CA MET A 1 17.39 -6.00 4.94
C MET A 1 16.48 -5.16 4.06
N SER A 2 15.25 -5.59 3.90
CA SER A 2 14.26 -4.97 3.02
C SER A 2 13.90 -3.58 3.50
N LYS A 3 13.75 -2.64 2.58
CA LYS A 3 13.43 -1.23 2.85
C LYS A 3 12.03 -0.94 2.32
N VAL A 4 11.10 -0.61 3.21
CA VAL A 4 9.71 -0.33 2.88
C VAL A 4 9.39 1.15 3.14
N LEU A 5 8.90 1.83 2.12
CA LEU A 5 8.36 3.19 2.23
C LEU A 5 6.83 3.12 2.22
N VAL A 6 6.20 3.74 3.20
CA VAL A 6 4.77 4.04 3.18
C VAL A 6 4.63 5.53 2.90
N LEU A 7 4.21 5.86 1.67
CA LEU A 7 4.08 7.22 1.17
C LEU A 7 2.60 7.57 1.02
N TYR A 8 2.19 8.70 1.57
CA TYR A 8 0.78 9.08 1.53
C TYR A 8 0.55 10.58 1.38
N HIS A 9 -0.64 10.93 0.87
CA HIS A 9 -1.27 12.22 1.05
C HIS A 9 -2.52 12.08 1.90
N SER A 10 -2.81 13.09 2.72
CA SER A 10 -4.02 13.10 3.56
C SER A 10 -4.46 14.53 3.90
N ASN A 11 -5.73 14.85 3.63
CA ASN A 11 -6.32 16.15 3.99
C ASN A 11 -7.02 16.11 5.35
N THR A 12 -7.68 14.99 5.67
CA THR A 12 -8.55 14.83 6.85
C THR A 12 -8.04 13.76 7.82
N GLN A 13 -6.78 13.40 7.73
CA GLN A 13 -6.08 12.38 8.51
C GLN A 13 -6.53 10.93 8.27
N ASN A 14 -7.60 10.64 7.53
CA ASN A 14 -8.07 9.28 7.32
C ASN A 14 -7.02 8.41 6.60
N THR A 15 -6.47 8.89 5.48
CA THR A 15 -5.39 8.18 4.76
C THR A 15 -4.11 8.10 5.61
N GLN A 16 -3.83 9.10 6.46
CA GLN A 16 -2.70 9.06 7.39
C GLN A 16 -2.84 7.94 8.43
N LEU A 17 -4.04 7.77 9.00
CA LEU A 17 -4.31 6.66 9.94
C LEU A 17 -4.14 5.31 9.25
N MET A 18 -4.62 5.16 8.01
CA MET A 18 -4.38 3.96 7.21
C MET A 18 -2.88 3.73 6.98
N ALA A 19 -2.14 4.78 6.61
CA ALA A 19 -0.69 4.71 6.38
C ALA A 19 0.07 4.24 7.63
N SER A 20 -0.33 4.70 8.81
CA SER A 20 0.24 4.24 10.09
C SER A 20 0.01 2.74 10.30
N LEU A 21 -1.21 2.25 10.06
CA LEU A 21 -1.54 0.82 10.17
C LEU A 21 -0.78 -0.03 9.14
N VAL A 22 -0.61 0.47 7.91
CA VAL A 22 0.20 -0.20 6.88
C VAL A 22 1.66 -0.29 7.31
N ALA A 23 2.22 0.80 7.85
CA ALA A 23 3.59 0.81 8.37
C ALA A 23 3.75 -0.17 9.55
N ASP A 24 2.77 -0.23 10.46
CA ASP A 24 2.78 -1.18 11.57
C ASP A 24 2.74 -2.62 11.08
N GLY A 25 1.94 -2.90 10.05
CA GLY A 25 1.93 -4.20 9.39
C GLY A 25 3.28 -4.59 8.80
N ALA A 26 3.94 -3.67 8.10
CA ALA A 26 5.27 -3.92 7.52
C ALA A 26 6.34 -4.18 8.59
N ARG A 27 6.27 -3.49 9.74
CA ARG A 27 7.19 -3.70 10.88
C ARG A 27 7.05 -5.08 11.55
N GLN A 28 5.94 -5.80 11.32
CA GLN A 28 5.77 -7.15 11.87
C GLN A 28 6.75 -8.16 11.29
N LEU A 29 7.31 -7.91 10.11
CA LEU A 29 8.34 -8.77 9.54
C LEU A 29 9.73 -8.33 10.02
N THR A 30 10.35 -9.15 10.84
CA THR A 30 11.72 -8.91 11.34
C THR A 30 12.70 -8.73 10.18
N GLY A 31 13.59 -7.75 10.28
CA GLY A 31 14.57 -7.43 9.23
C GLY A 31 14.02 -6.51 8.13
N THR A 32 12.92 -5.81 8.40
CA THR A 32 12.38 -4.77 7.53
C THR A 32 12.65 -3.39 8.14
N ASP A 33 13.25 -2.49 7.35
CA ASP A 33 13.38 -1.06 7.67
C ASP A 33 12.19 -0.31 7.06
N VAL A 34 11.42 0.41 7.89
CA VAL A 34 10.15 1.02 7.46
C VAL A 34 10.19 2.53 7.69
N ARG A 35 10.03 3.28 6.60
CA ARG A 35 9.78 4.72 6.62
C ARG A 35 8.31 5.02 6.34
N LEU A 36 7.74 5.92 7.13
CA LEU A 36 6.39 6.46 6.94
C LEU A 36 6.52 7.95 6.67
N LYS A 37 6.11 8.40 5.49
CA LYS A 37 6.23 9.80 5.07
C LYS A 37 4.98 10.28 4.32
N SER A 38 4.59 11.52 4.59
CA SER A 38 3.70 12.26 3.70
C SER A 38 4.45 12.74 2.47
N ILE A 39 3.72 13.07 1.40
CA ILE A 39 4.32 13.65 0.19
C ILE A 39 5.00 15.00 0.44
N SER A 40 4.65 15.72 1.52
CA SER A 40 5.30 16.98 1.90
C SER A 40 6.64 16.77 2.60
N GLU A 41 6.92 15.55 3.09
CA GLU A 41 8.16 15.18 3.78
C GLU A 41 9.08 14.33 2.92
N ALA A 42 8.55 13.77 1.83
CA ALA A 42 9.25 12.84 0.97
C ALA A 42 9.78 13.54 -0.28
N ASP A 43 10.88 13.03 -0.80
CA ASP A 43 11.43 13.41 -2.09
C ASP A 43 11.80 12.17 -2.93
N HIS A 44 12.38 12.40 -4.12
CA HIS A 44 12.78 11.33 -5.04
C HIS A 44 13.79 10.36 -4.44
N THR A 45 14.62 10.80 -3.45
CA THR A 45 15.61 9.94 -2.82
C THR A 45 14.99 8.89 -1.92
N ASP A 46 13.78 9.12 -1.38
CA ASP A 46 13.02 8.12 -0.63
C ASP A 46 12.51 7.01 -1.56
N LEU A 47 12.10 7.34 -2.80
CA LEU A 47 11.75 6.34 -3.81
C LEU A 47 12.97 5.52 -4.25
N ASP A 48 14.14 6.14 -4.33
CA ASP A 48 15.38 5.43 -4.67
C ASP A 48 15.83 4.53 -3.52
N TRP A 49 15.62 4.98 -2.27
CA TRP A 49 15.98 4.23 -1.07
C TRP A 49 15.15 2.96 -0.87
N CYS A 50 13.84 2.99 -1.14
CA CYS A 50 12.97 1.86 -0.84
C CYS A 50 13.11 0.73 -1.86
N ASP A 51 12.86 -0.50 -1.40
CA ASP A 51 12.71 -1.71 -2.22
C ASP A 51 11.21 -2.03 -2.43
N GLY A 52 10.38 -1.66 -1.45
CA GLY A 52 8.93 -1.78 -1.48
C GLY A 52 8.23 -0.47 -1.15
N LEU A 53 7.14 -0.16 -1.86
CA LEU A 53 6.35 1.07 -1.70
C LEU A 53 4.88 0.76 -1.47
N ALA A 54 4.32 1.23 -0.36
CA ALA A 54 2.88 1.35 -0.17
C ALA A 54 2.46 2.80 -0.45
N LEU A 55 1.60 3.01 -1.45
CA LEU A 55 1.20 4.35 -1.90
C LEU A 55 -0.26 4.63 -1.53
N GLY A 56 -0.51 5.71 -0.79
CA GLY A 56 -1.84 6.06 -0.27
C GLY A 56 -2.32 7.45 -0.66
N SER A 57 -3.56 7.54 -1.12
CA SER A 57 -4.22 8.81 -1.43
C SER A 57 -5.67 8.80 -0.95
N PRO A 58 -6.21 9.95 -0.50
CA PRO A 58 -7.66 10.08 -0.40
C PRO A 58 -8.28 10.04 -1.79
N THR A 59 -9.54 9.58 -1.85
CA THR A 59 -10.37 9.72 -3.04
C THR A 59 -10.97 11.12 -3.07
N ASN A 60 -10.53 11.94 -4.00
CA ASN A 60 -11.07 13.27 -4.23
C ASN A 60 -11.81 13.30 -5.56
N TYR A 61 -13.13 13.58 -5.53
CA TYR A 61 -13.97 13.61 -6.74
C TYR A 61 -13.81 12.37 -7.65
N GLY A 62 -13.75 11.18 -7.02
CA GLY A 62 -13.73 9.90 -7.71
C GLY A 62 -12.35 9.36 -8.09
N THR A 63 -11.25 10.05 -7.79
CA THR A 63 -9.90 9.61 -8.15
C THR A 63 -8.85 10.07 -7.13
N VAL A 64 -7.57 9.84 -7.44
CA VAL A 64 -6.41 10.28 -6.66
C VAL A 64 -6.42 11.80 -6.44
N SER A 65 -5.97 12.26 -5.28
CA SER A 65 -5.83 13.69 -4.99
C SER A 65 -4.86 14.36 -5.95
N TRP A 66 -5.15 15.60 -6.34
CA TRP A 66 -4.29 16.36 -7.26
C TRP A 66 -2.88 16.55 -6.70
N GLN A 67 -2.73 16.69 -5.37
CA GLN A 67 -1.44 16.84 -4.72
C GLN A 67 -0.57 15.58 -4.89
N MET A 68 -1.17 14.40 -4.74
CA MET A 68 -0.47 13.13 -4.99
C MET A 68 -0.08 13.00 -6.46
N LYS A 69 -0.98 13.37 -7.38
CA LYS A 69 -0.68 13.32 -8.82
C LYS A 69 0.43 14.30 -9.19
N GLN A 70 0.36 15.53 -8.69
CA GLN A 70 1.39 16.54 -8.89
C GLN A 70 2.75 16.06 -8.39
N TRP A 71 2.81 15.48 -7.18
CA TRP A 71 4.05 14.96 -6.61
C TRP A 71 4.72 13.93 -7.53
N TRP A 72 3.93 13.05 -8.18
CA TRP A 72 4.44 12.09 -9.15
C TRP A 72 4.84 12.74 -10.49
N ASP A 73 4.12 13.74 -10.94
CA ASP A 73 4.43 14.46 -12.19
C ASP A 73 5.73 15.30 -12.08
N GLU A 74 6.07 15.73 -10.87
CA GLU A 74 7.30 16.49 -10.57
C GLU A 74 8.54 15.59 -10.33
N GLN A 75 8.40 14.26 -10.41
CA GLN A 75 9.55 13.38 -10.26
C GLN A 75 10.56 13.56 -11.41
N PRO A 76 11.89 13.61 -11.13
CA PRO A 76 12.90 13.73 -12.16
C PRO A 76 12.84 12.59 -13.17
N ILE A 77 12.76 12.92 -14.45
CA ILE A 77 12.61 11.94 -15.53
C ILE A 77 13.81 10.99 -15.62
N GLU A 78 15.01 11.45 -15.29
CA GLU A 78 16.22 10.66 -15.26
C GLU A 78 16.20 9.54 -14.23
N ASN A 79 15.30 9.61 -13.24
CA ASN A 79 15.12 8.60 -12.21
C ASN A 79 14.03 7.58 -12.56
N TRP A 80 13.30 7.77 -13.64
CA TRP A 80 12.13 6.94 -13.97
C TRP A 80 12.46 5.45 -14.04
N GLY A 81 13.45 5.05 -14.84
CA GLY A 81 13.83 3.63 -14.99
C GLY A 81 14.55 3.00 -13.78
N ARG A 82 14.92 3.78 -12.76
CA ARG A 82 15.60 3.25 -11.56
C ARG A 82 14.68 2.51 -10.60
N ARG A 83 13.37 2.57 -10.83
CA ARG A 83 12.37 1.98 -9.93
C ARG A 83 11.81 0.66 -10.44
N ASP A 84 12.26 0.25 -11.65
CA ASP A 84 11.84 -1.00 -12.27
C ASP A 84 12.17 -2.22 -11.39
N GLY A 85 11.18 -3.08 -11.20
CA GLY A 85 11.29 -4.29 -10.39
C GLY A 85 11.07 -4.10 -8.88
N LYS A 86 10.88 -2.87 -8.37
CA LYS A 86 10.47 -2.65 -6.98
C LYS A 86 9.05 -3.15 -6.74
N ILE A 87 8.73 -3.48 -5.49
CA ILE A 87 7.41 -4.04 -5.13
C ILE A 87 6.46 -2.92 -4.73
N GLY A 88 5.20 -2.95 -5.21
CA GLY A 88 4.23 -1.91 -4.93
C GLY A 88 2.86 -2.40 -4.48
N CYS A 89 2.22 -1.66 -3.57
CA CYS A 89 0.81 -1.81 -3.23
C CYS A 89 0.19 -0.44 -2.91
N VAL A 90 -1.13 -0.41 -2.80
CA VAL A 90 -1.86 0.86 -2.69
C VAL A 90 -2.96 0.80 -1.65
N PHE A 91 -3.38 1.98 -1.15
CA PHE A 91 -4.51 2.12 -0.25
C PHE A 91 -5.21 3.48 -0.43
N SER A 92 -6.51 3.52 -0.11
CA SER A 92 -7.29 4.74 -0.29
C SER A 92 -8.43 4.88 0.72
N SER A 93 -8.73 6.12 1.10
CA SER A 93 -9.92 6.48 1.87
C SER A 93 -10.85 7.38 1.06
N ALA A 94 -12.16 7.29 1.31
CA ALA A 94 -13.15 8.24 0.81
C ALA A 94 -14.08 8.69 1.93
N GLY A 95 -14.92 9.70 1.69
CA GLY A 95 -15.89 10.17 2.68
C GLY A 95 -17.02 9.18 2.97
N ALA A 96 -17.34 8.29 2.02
CA ALA A 96 -18.39 7.28 2.15
C ALA A 96 -18.10 6.07 1.26
N TRP A 97 -18.72 4.92 1.56
CA TRP A 97 -18.69 3.74 0.70
C TRP A 97 -19.34 4.03 -0.64
N GLY A 98 -18.75 3.50 -1.72
CA GLY A 98 -19.17 3.82 -3.10
C GLY A 98 -18.59 5.14 -3.62
N GLY A 99 -17.69 5.79 -2.86
CA GLY A 99 -17.05 7.05 -3.25
C GLY A 99 -15.93 6.92 -4.27
N GLY A 100 -15.55 5.69 -4.70
CA GLY A 100 -14.50 5.44 -5.70
C GLY A 100 -13.14 5.08 -5.11
N GLN A 101 -13.10 4.52 -3.89
CA GLN A 101 -11.86 4.11 -3.23
C GLN A 101 -11.05 3.13 -4.07
N GLU A 102 -11.71 2.07 -4.57
CA GLU A 102 -11.06 1.05 -5.39
C GLU A 102 -10.60 1.62 -6.73
N TRP A 103 -11.38 2.54 -7.32
CA TRP A 103 -10.96 3.25 -8.54
C TRP A 103 -9.70 4.10 -8.28
N THR A 104 -9.62 4.75 -7.12
CA THR A 104 -8.42 5.48 -6.69
C THR A 104 -7.23 4.52 -6.53
N CYS A 105 -7.45 3.33 -5.95
CA CYS A 105 -6.42 2.30 -5.86
C CYS A 105 -5.93 1.88 -7.25
N LEU A 106 -6.81 1.64 -8.22
CA LEU A 106 -6.44 1.32 -9.60
C LEU A 106 -5.65 2.44 -10.27
N THR A 107 -6.02 3.70 -10.02
CA THR A 107 -5.26 4.87 -10.51
C THR A 107 -3.86 4.91 -9.89
N LEU A 108 -3.73 4.68 -8.59
CA LEU A 108 -2.42 4.60 -7.92
C LEU A 108 -1.57 3.43 -8.47
N MET A 109 -2.19 2.26 -8.72
CA MET A 109 -1.50 1.13 -9.36
C MET A 109 -1.00 1.49 -10.75
N SER A 110 -1.77 2.24 -11.56
CA SER A 110 -1.34 2.65 -12.90
C SER A 110 -0.10 3.56 -12.85
N ILE A 111 0.01 4.43 -11.84
CA ILE A 111 1.21 5.22 -11.59
C ILE A 111 2.39 4.29 -11.28
N LEU A 112 2.23 3.36 -10.35
CA LEU A 112 3.31 2.42 -9.97
C LEU A 112 3.75 1.56 -11.14
N ILE A 113 2.81 1.01 -11.93
CA ILE A 113 3.11 0.21 -13.13
C ILE A 113 3.90 1.04 -14.15
N ASN A 114 3.55 2.32 -14.35
CA ASN A 114 4.27 3.21 -15.26
C ASN A 114 5.74 3.39 -14.85
N TYR A 115 6.05 3.32 -13.55
CA TYR A 115 7.40 3.35 -13.01
C TYR A 115 8.07 1.97 -12.90
N GLY A 116 7.44 0.90 -13.41
CA GLY A 116 8.00 -0.46 -13.44
C GLY A 116 7.85 -1.26 -12.16
N PHE A 117 7.04 -0.79 -11.19
CA PHE A 117 6.78 -1.56 -9.97
C PHE A 117 6.00 -2.84 -10.26
N LEU A 118 6.35 -3.93 -9.58
CA LEU A 118 5.55 -5.15 -9.50
C LEU A 118 4.44 -4.93 -8.46
N VAL A 119 3.22 -4.72 -8.92
CA VAL A 119 2.10 -4.39 -8.03
C VAL A 119 1.30 -5.61 -7.63
N PHE A 120 0.75 -5.60 -6.43
CA PHE A 120 -0.11 -6.65 -5.90
C PHE A 120 -1.27 -6.07 -5.07
N GLY A 121 -2.31 -6.87 -4.88
CA GLY A 121 -3.40 -6.63 -3.94
C GLY A 121 -3.53 -7.75 -2.92
N LEU A 122 -4.57 -7.71 -2.10
CA LEU A 122 -4.86 -8.74 -1.11
C LEU A 122 -5.94 -9.68 -1.62
N THR A 123 -5.65 -10.97 -1.67
CA THR A 123 -6.66 -12.00 -1.97
C THR A 123 -7.44 -12.42 -0.73
N ASP A 124 -6.94 -12.08 0.45
CA ASP A 124 -7.51 -12.47 1.74
C ASP A 124 -8.79 -11.68 2.05
N TYR A 125 -9.68 -12.32 2.78
CA TYR A 125 -10.75 -11.62 3.47
C TYR A 125 -10.26 -11.23 4.87
N THR A 126 -10.39 -9.97 5.22
CA THR A 126 -9.96 -9.44 6.53
C THR A 126 -11.13 -9.28 7.50
N GLY A 127 -12.34 -9.63 7.05
CA GLY A 127 -13.56 -9.67 7.83
C GLY A 127 -14.70 -10.28 7.03
N VAL A 128 -15.86 -10.46 7.66
CA VAL A 128 -17.05 -10.99 7.00
C VAL A 128 -17.46 -10.05 5.87
N LYS A 129 -17.47 -10.55 4.63
CA LYS A 129 -17.79 -9.76 3.41
C LYS A 129 -16.91 -8.52 3.21
N PHE A 130 -15.67 -8.54 3.72
CA PHE A 130 -14.71 -7.48 3.53
C PHE A 130 -13.43 -8.02 2.89
N SER A 131 -13.12 -7.54 1.71
CA SER A 131 -11.91 -7.88 0.94
C SER A 131 -11.15 -6.62 0.54
N ALA A 132 -9.89 -6.78 0.14
CA ALA A 132 -9.01 -5.69 -0.26
C ALA A 132 -8.23 -6.04 -1.54
N HIS A 133 -8.93 -6.60 -2.54
CA HIS A 133 -8.31 -7.14 -3.75
C HIS A 133 -7.51 -6.08 -4.54
N TYR A 134 -7.95 -4.84 -4.52
CA TYR A 134 -7.28 -3.72 -5.22
C TYR A 134 -6.44 -2.84 -4.29
N GLY A 135 -6.30 -3.24 -3.02
CA GLY A 135 -5.65 -2.44 -1.98
C GLY A 135 -6.56 -2.25 -0.77
N ALA A 136 -6.02 -1.75 0.33
CA ALA A 136 -6.83 -1.47 1.51
C ALA A 136 -7.68 -0.21 1.30
N VAL A 137 -8.97 -0.29 1.60
CA VAL A 137 -9.92 0.83 1.45
C VAL A 137 -10.72 1.06 2.73
N CYS A 138 -11.11 2.31 2.99
CA CYS A 138 -12.04 2.66 4.06
C CYS A 138 -12.94 3.84 3.69
N ALA A 139 -14.05 3.97 4.43
CA ALA A 139 -14.96 5.11 4.37
C ALA A 139 -14.85 5.90 5.68
N GLY A 140 -14.31 7.10 5.60
CA GLY A 140 -13.87 7.86 6.77
C GLY A 140 -12.58 7.29 7.38
N PRO A 141 -12.37 7.41 8.72
CA PRO A 141 -11.23 6.80 9.40
C PRO A 141 -11.38 5.26 9.47
N PRO A 142 -10.27 4.50 9.50
CA PRO A 142 -10.29 3.04 9.61
C PRO A 142 -10.63 2.60 11.04
N VAL A 143 -11.92 2.64 11.41
CA VAL A 143 -12.39 2.34 12.77
C VAL A 143 -12.80 0.89 12.97
N LYS A 144 -13.15 0.17 11.91
CA LYS A 144 -13.56 -1.23 11.98
C LYS A 144 -12.34 -2.15 11.97
N ASP A 145 -12.41 -3.24 12.73
CA ASP A 145 -11.33 -4.23 12.79
C ASP A 145 -10.93 -4.75 11.40
N ALA A 146 -11.92 -5.00 10.53
CA ALA A 146 -11.67 -5.46 9.16
C ALA A 146 -10.88 -4.45 8.32
N GLU A 147 -11.16 -3.16 8.46
CA GLU A 147 -10.46 -2.06 7.78
C GLU A 147 -9.01 -1.93 8.28
N GLN A 148 -8.84 -2.00 9.61
CA GLN A 148 -7.52 -1.95 10.24
C GLN A 148 -6.67 -3.16 9.87
N GLU A 149 -7.27 -4.36 9.90
CA GLU A 149 -6.59 -5.59 9.52
C GLU A 149 -6.20 -5.57 8.04
N ALA A 150 -7.06 -5.05 7.15
CA ALA A 150 -6.71 -4.88 5.73
C ALA A 150 -5.45 -4.01 5.56
N CYS A 151 -5.36 -2.90 6.29
CA CYS A 151 -4.18 -2.04 6.26
C CYS A 151 -2.93 -2.76 6.78
N ARG A 152 -3.01 -3.40 7.95
CA ARG A 152 -1.88 -4.15 8.53
C ARG A 152 -1.45 -5.30 7.62
N ARG A 153 -2.42 -6.05 7.08
CA ARG A 153 -2.15 -7.17 6.18
C ARG A 153 -1.48 -6.70 4.89
N LEU A 154 -1.90 -5.56 4.35
CA LEU A 154 -1.28 -4.97 3.17
C LEU A 154 0.19 -4.64 3.41
N GLY A 155 0.49 -3.96 4.52
CA GLY A 155 1.86 -3.61 4.88
C GLY A 155 2.74 -4.81 5.15
N ARG A 156 2.23 -5.81 5.89
CA ARG A 156 2.93 -7.06 6.12
C ARG A 156 3.22 -7.79 4.80
N ARG A 157 2.23 -7.91 3.92
CA ARG A 157 2.37 -8.53 2.61
C ARG A 157 3.43 -7.81 1.75
N LEU A 158 3.47 -6.48 1.81
CA LEU A 158 4.51 -5.71 1.13
C LEU A 158 5.91 -6.07 1.64
N ALA A 159 6.10 -6.12 2.97
CA ALA A 159 7.38 -6.51 3.56
C ALA A 159 7.76 -7.95 3.19
N GLU A 160 6.82 -8.89 3.20
CA GLU A 160 7.02 -10.29 2.81
C GLU A 160 7.45 -10.42 1.35
N TRP A 161 6.75 -9.77 0.40
CA TRP A 161 7.15 -9.79 -1.01
C TRP A 161 8.49 -9.11 -1.24
N THR A 162 8.74 -7.98 -0.59
CA THR A 162 10.02 -7.27 -0.69
C THR A 162 11.16 -8.15 -0.18
N ALA A 163 11.01 -8.75 1.00
CA ALA A 163 12.01 -9.66 1.55
C ALA A 163 12.23 -10.89 0.66
N ARG A 164 11.17 -11.44 0.08
CA ARG A 164 11.25 -12.59 -0.82
C ARG A 164 11.97 -12.28 -2.12
N MET A 165 11.61 -11.17 -2.76
CA MET A 165 12.07 -10.86 -4.12
C MET A 165 13.43 -10.15 -4.13
N ILE A 166 13.71 -9.30 -3.14
CA ILE A 166 14.92 -8.47 -3.08
C ILE A 166 15.99 -9.11 -2.19
N ASP A 167 15.62 -9.57 -0.98
CA ASP A 167 16.59 -10.18 -0.05
C ASP A 167 16.73 -11.71 -0.26
N GLY A 168 15.95 -12.35 -1.13
CA GLY A 168 15.97 -13.79 -1.37
C GLY A 168 15.48 -14.63 -0.17
N ARG A 169 14.73 -14.07 0.76
CA ARG A 169 14.25 -14.74 1.96
C ARG A 169 13.14 -15.72 1.65
N HIS A 170 13.44 -17.00 1.68
CA HIS A 170 12.47 -18.08 1.41
C HIS A 170 11.46 -18.28 2.55
N ASP A 171 11.82 -17.93 3.78
CA ASP A 171 10.98 -17.97 4.97
C ASP A 171 9.87 -16.89 4.98
N ALA A 172 10.01 -15.85 4.18
CA ALA A 172 9.07 -14.74 4.08
C ALA A 172 8.04 -14.92 2.96
N HIS A 173 7.57 -16.15 2.70
CA HIS A 173 6.62 -16.39 1.61
C HIS A 173 5.19 -16.02 2.01
N PRO A 174 4.56 -15.03 1.37
CA PRO A 174 3.25 -14.53 1.81
C PRO A 174 2.10 -15.52 1.64
N LEU A 175 2.22 -16.48 0.74
CA LEU A 175 1.15 -17.46 0.44
C LEU A 175 0.88 -18.45 1.57
N GLN A 176 1.85 -18.72 2.44
CA GLN A 176 1.70 -19.73 3.50
C GLN A 176 0.64 -19.34 4.56
N GLN A 177 0.33 -18.05 4.70
CA GLN A 177 -0.65 -17.57 5.70
C GLN A 177 -2.03 -17.23 5.13
N SER A 178 -2.17 -17.10 3.80
CA SER A 178 -3.40 -16.70 3.15
C SER A 178 -4.44 -17.82 3.06
N TYR A 179 -4.00 -19.06 2.90
CA TYR A 179 -4.88 -20.18 2.62
C TYR A 179 -5.65 -20.73 3.81
N GLU A 180 -5.14 -20.56 5.03
CA GLU A 180 -5.82 -21.07 6.23
C GLU A 180 -7.14 -20.35 6.51
N ARG A 181 -7.27 -19.08 6.14
CA ARG A 181 -8.48 -18.28 6.36
C ARG A 181 -9.57 -18.45 5.31
N PHE A 182 -9.25 -18.93 4.11
CA PHE A 182 -10.26 -19.20 3.07
C PHE A 182 -11.19 -20.35 3.46
N GLN A 183 -10.73 -21.28 4.29
CA GLN A 183 -11.50 -22.44 4.74
C GLN A 183 -12.61 -22.07 5.74
N ASP A 184 -12.51 -20.95 6.43
CA ASP A 184 -13.47 -20.50 7.45
C ASP A 184 -14.61 -19.63 6.90
N LEU A 185 -14.51 -19.15 5.66
CA LEU A 185 -15.50 -18.26 5.04
C LEU A 185 -16.63 -18.99 4.31
N GLY A 186 -16.53 -20.30 4.17
CA GLY A 186 -17.52 -21.17 3.52
C GLY A 186 -18.55 -21.81 4.47
N LYS A 187 -18.55 -21.41 5.75
CA LYS A 187 -19.48 -21.96 6.77
C LYS A 187 -20.48 -20.92 7.26
#